data_2407e6a7121771bd5f9dad1f890c28ba
#
_entry.id   2407e6a7121771bd5f9dad1f890c28ba
#
_cell.length_a   1.000
_cell.length_b   1.000
_cell.length_c   1.000
_cell.angle_alpha   90.00
_cell.angle_beta   90.00
_cell.angle_gamma   90.00
#
_symmetry.space_group_name_H-M   'P 1'
#
loop_
_entity.id
_entity.type
_entity.pdbx_description
1 polymer ?
#
loop_
_entity_poly.entity_id
_entity_poly.type
_entity_poly.pdbx_seq_one_letter_code
_entity_poly.pdbx_strand_id
1 'polypeptide(L)'
;IIGFGSPNKSGSHDCHGAPLGAEEIAATRKELGWEHGPFEIPQEVYAEWSAKEAGAAKEAAWNEKFAAYEAAYPELAAEFKRRVNGELPAQWEEKANQIIADLQANPA
;
A
#
# COMPACT_ATOMS: atom_id res chain seq x y z
N ILE A 1 10.62 2.73 -19.62
CA ILE A 1 10.06 3.34 -20.85
C ILE A 1 8.56 3.18 -20.80
N ILE A 2 7.81 4.27 -20.92
CA ILE A 2 6.35 4.23 -20.97
C ILE A 2 5.90 3.48 -22.23
N GLY A 3 4.83 2.65 -22.12
CA GLY A 3 4.32 1.86 -23.25
C GLY A 3 5.27 0.77 -23.75
N PHE A 4 6.15 0.27 -22.87
CA PHE A 4 7.07 -0.82 -23.27
C PHE A 4 6.30 -2.00 -23.90
N GLY A 5 6.83 -2.50 -25.02
CA GLY A 5 6.20 -3.57 -25.79
C GLY A 5 5.14 -3.10 -26.82
N SER A 6 4.74 -1.82 -26.77
CA SER A 6 3.85 -1.26 -27.80
C SER A 6 4.64 -0.90 -29.05
N PRO A 7 4.37 -1.51 -30.23
CA PRO A 7 5.16 -1.24 -31.42
C PRO A 7 5.09 0.19 -31.93
N ASN A 8 3.95 0.86 -31.76
CA ASN A 8 3.72 2.19 -32.32
C ASN A 8 3.69 3.31 -31.29
N LYS A 9 3.53 3.01 -29.99
CA LYS A 9 3.35 4.03 -28.94
C LYS A 9 4.38 3.97 -27.83
N SER A 10 5.33 3.04 -27.86
CA SER A 10 6.39 2.93 -26.87
C SER A 10 7.24 4.21 -26.86
N GLY A 11 7.51 4.75 -25.67
CA GLY A 11 8.26 5.99 -25.48
C GLY A 11 7.52 7.28 -25.82
N SER A 12 6.27 7.17 -26.31
CA SER A 12 5.43 8.34 -26.65
C SER A 12 4.60 8.80 -25.45
N HIS A 13 4.37 10.12 -25.36
CA HIS A 13 3.43 10.70 -24.39
C HIS A 13 1.97 10.30 -24.69
N ASP A 14 1.65 9.84 -25.88
CA ASP A 14 0.30 9.45 -26.29
C ASP A 14 -0.27 8.28 -25.46
N CYS A 15 0.59 7.44 -24.86
CA CYS A 15 0.16 6.37 -23.97
C CYS A 15 0.18 6.74 -22.48
N HIS A 16 0.47 7.98 -22.13
CA HIS A 16 0.56 8.40 -20.72
C HIS A 16 -0.82 8.55 -20.06
N GLY A 17 -1.79 9.10 -20.75
CA GLY A 17 -3.13 9.36 -20.22
C GLY A 17 -4.27 8.83 -21.11
N ALA A 18 -3.94 8.10 -22.18
CA ALA A 18 -4.91 7.55 -23.11
C ALA A 18 -4.76 6.03 -23.26
N PRO A 19 -5.86 5.29 -23.48
CA PRO A 19 -5.77 3.85 -23.77
C PRO A 19 -5.04 3.60 -25.08
N LEU A 20 -4.33 2.47 -25.16
CA LEU A 20 -3.64 2.07 -26.39
C LEU A 20 -4.61 1.87 -27.57
N GLY A 21 -5.83 1.42 -27.30
CA GLY A 21 -6.80 0.99 -28.30
C GLY A 21 -6.66 -0.48 -28.66
N ALA A 22 -7.72 -1.07 -29.20
CA ALA A 22 -7.82 -2.51 -29.40
C ALA A 22 -6.71 -3.07 -30.34
N GLU A 23 -6.41 -2.36 -31.41
CA GLU A 23 -5.40 -2.77 -32.40
C GLU A 23 -3.99 -2.74 -31.80
N GLU A 24 -3.66 -1.67 -31.07
CA GLU A 24 -2.35 -1.53 -30.45
C GLU A 24 -2.17 -2.50 -29.28
N ILE A 25 -3.24 -2.79 -28.51
CA ILE A 25 -3.22 -3.84 -27.48
C ILE A 25 -2.92 -5.19 -28.10
N ALA A 26 -3.55 -5.55 -29.24
CA ALA A 26 -3.30 -6.81 -29.94
C ALA A 26 -1.85 -6.90 -30.44
N ALA A 27 -1.33 -5.80 -31.00
CA ALA A 27 0.06 -5.72 -31.44
C ALA A 27 1.05 -5.83 -30.28
N THR A 28 0.77 -5.15 -29.15
CA THR A 28 1.58 -5.21 -27.93
C THR A 28 1.60 -6.61 -27.33
N ARG A 29 0.46 -7.30 -27.28
CA ARG A 29 0.38 -8.70 -26.79
C ARG A 29 1.25 -9.62 -27.63
N LYS A 30 1.19 -9.47 -28.95
CA LYS A 30 2.01 -10.25 -29.88
C LYS A 30 3.50 -9.98 -29.69
N GLU A 31 3.88 -8.72 -29.54
CA GLU A 31 5.28 -8.31 -29.29
C GLU A 31 5.83 -8.89 -28.00
N LEU A 32 5.00 -8.90 -26.94
CA LEU A 32 5.37 -9.43 -25.63
C LEU A 32 5.22 -10.96 -25.51
N GLY A 33 4.73 -11.65 -26.56
CA GLY A 33 4.47 -13.09 -26.51
C GLY A 33 3.35 -13.49 -25.53
N TRP A 34 2.41 -12.58 -25.27
CA TRP A 34 1.29 -12.84 -24.35
C TRP A 34 0.10 -13.43 -25.09
N GLU A 35 -0.09 -14.73 -24.97
CA GLU A 35 -1.10 -15.50 -25.72
C GLU A 35 -2.48 -15.60 -25.02
N HIS A 36 -2.57 -15.16 -23.76
CA HIS A 36 -3.79 -15.28 -22.96
C HIS A 36 -4.81 -14.18 -23.27
N GLY A 37 -6.09 -14.44 -23.01
CA GLY A 37 -7.19 -13.51 -23.20
C GLY A 37 -7.12 -12.26 -22.31
N PRO A 38 -7.97 -11.25 -22.56
CA PRO A 38 -8.08 -10.10 -21.68
C PRO A 38 -8.44 -10.52 -20.25
N PHE A 39 -7.68 -10.04 -19.25
CA PHE A 39 -7.83 -10.38 -17.82
C PHE A 39 -7.63 -11.87 -17.49
N GLU A 40 -7.17 -12.68 -18.44
CA GLU A 40 -6.80 -14.07 -18.20
C GLU A 40 -5.34 -14.14 -17.76
N ILE A 41 -5.12 -14.59 -16.52
CA ILE A 41 -3.79 -14.76 -15.95
C ILE A 41 -3.54 -16.26 -15.73
N PRO A 42 -2.45 -16.84 -16.25
CA PRO A 42 -2.12 -18.24 -16.05
C PRO A 42 -1.98 -18.60 -14.57
N GLN A 43 -2.34 -19.83 -14.21
CA GLN A 43 -2.31 -20.29 -12.83
C GLN A 43 -0.89 -20.32 -12.25
N GLU A 44 0.11 -20.59 -13.06
CA GLU A 44 1.52 -20.55 -12.66
C GLU A 44 1.96 -19.14 -12.22
N VAL A 45 1.47 -18.09 -12.89
CA VAL A 45 1.73 -16.70 -12.47
C VAL A 45 1.10 -16.41 -11.12
N TYR A 46 -0.14 -16.85 -10.91
CA TYR A 46 -0.77 -16.75 -9.59
C TYR A 46 -0.01 -17.50 -8.51
N ALA A 47 0.46 -18.71 -8.81
CA ALA A 47 1.21 -19.53 -7.84
C ALA A 47 2.54 -18.87 -7.45
N GLU A 48 3.27 -18.31 -8.42
CA GLU A 48 4.54 -17.63 -8.17
C GLU A 48 4.39 -16.31 -7.41
N TRP A 49 3.32 -15.55 -7.69
CA TRP A 49 3.09 -14.24 -7.08
C TRP A 49 2.25 -14.30 -5.80
N SER A 50 1.60 -15.42 -5.51
CA SER A 50 0.76 -15.55 -4.31
C SER A 50 1.59 -15.54 -3.04
N ALA A 51 1.37 -14.53 -2.21
CA ALA A 51 1.93 -14.43 -0.86
C ALA A 51 0.94 -14.81 0.24
N LYS A 52 -0.22 -15.38 -0.10
CA LYS A 52 -1.30 -15.64 0.87
C LYS A 52 -0.87 -16.53 2.02
N GLU A 53 -0.28 -17.69 1.73
CA GLU A 53 0.17 -18.63 2.75
C GLU A 53 1.37 -18.08 3.54
N ALA A 54 2.36 -17.55 2.85
CA ALA A 54 3.52 -16.94 3.48
C ALA A 54 3.16 -15.71 4.31
N GLY A 55 2.20 -14.90 3.84
CA GLY A 55 1.66 -13.75 4.57
C GLY A 55 0.94 -14.17 5.84
N ALA A 56 0.04 -15.16 5.75
CA ALA A 56 -0.68 -15.69 6.90
C ALA A 56 0.27 -16.27 7.97
N ALA A 57 1.31 -16.98 7.56
CA ALA A 57 2.31 -17.50 8.49
C ALA A 57 3.09 -16.37 9.20
N LYS A 58 3.47 -15.32 8.48
CA LYS A 58 4.15 -14.14 9.06
C LYS A 58 3.23 -13.37 10.02
N GLU A 59 1.97 -13.21 9.66
CA GLU A 59 0.97 -12.56 10.51
C GLU A 59 0.74 -13.35 11.80
N ALA A 60 0.59 -14.68 11.71
CA ALA A 60 0.46 -15.54 12.89
C ALA A 60 1.66 -15.42 13.83
N ALA A 61 2.88 -15.46 13.30
CA ALA A 61 4.11 -15.31 14.08
C ALA A 61 4.23 -13.91 14.71
N TRP A 62 3.80 -12.88 14.01
CA TRP A 62 3.72 -11.51 14.56
C TRP A 62 2.71 -11.43 15.71
N ASN A 63 1.52 -11.98 15.52
CA ASN A 63 0.45 -11.93 16.50
C ASN A 63 0.83 -12.65 17.79
N GLU A 64 1.50 -13.82 17.70
CA GLU A 64 2.04 -14.53 18.85
C GLU A 64 3.07 -13.68 19.61
N LYS A 65 4.02 -13.09 18.89
CA LYS A 65 5.05 -12.22 19.48
C LYS A 65 4.43 -10.98 20.12
N PHE A 66 3.46 -10.37 19.46
CA PHE A 66 2.80 -9.18 19.98
C PHE A 66 1.95 -9.49 21.22
N ALA A 67 1.27 -10.64 21.25
CA ALA A 67 0.53 -11.09 22.44
C ALA A 67 1.46 -11.29 23.65
N ALA A 68 2.63 -11.87 23.44
CA ALA A 68 3.63 -12.02 24.49
C ALA A 68 4.16 -10.65 24.97
N TYR A 69 4.38 -9.73 24.05
CA TYR A 69 4.78 -8.35 24.36
C TYR A 69 3.69 -7.60 25.16
N GLU A 70 2.43 -7.71 24.75
CA GLU A 70 1.28 -7.10 25.44
C GLU A 70 1.11 -7.64 26.87
N ALA A 71 1.32 -8.94 27.07
CA ALA A 71 1.28 -9.54 28.39
C ALA A 71 2.42 -9.02 29.31
N ALA A 72 3.61 -8.79 28.75
CA ALA A 72 4.76 -8.29 29.51
C ALA A 72 4.75 -6.76 29.71
N TYR A 73 4.21 -6.01 28.76
CA TYR A 73 4.26 -4.54 28.71
C TYR A 73 2.91 -3.95 28.26
N PRO A 74 1.83 -4.08 29.06
CA PRO A 74 0.48 -3.73 28.61
C PRO A 74 0.31 -2.25 28.25
N GLU A 75 0.94 -1.34 29.00
CA GLU A 75 0.85 0.11 28.73
C GLU A 75 1.55 0.49 27.43
N LEU A 76 2.73 -0.08 27.18
CA LEU A 76 3.46 0.17 25.94
C LEU A 76 2.75 -0.43 24.72
N ALA A 77 2.16 -1.60 24.87
CA ALA A 77 1.36 -2.24 23.82
C ALA A 77 0.09 -1.43 23.50
N ALA A 78 -0.58 -0.90 24.52
CA ALA A 78 -1.74 -0.01 24.34
C ALA A 78 -1.35 1.27 23.58
N GLU A 79 -0.23 1.89 23.94
CA GLU A 79 0.28 3.08 23.25
C GLU A 79 0.70 2.76 21.81
N PHE A 80 1.31 1.61 21.56
CA PHE A 80 1.63 1.14 20.21
C PHE A 80 0.35 1.00 19.37
N LYS A 81 -0.66 0.29 19.88
CA LYS A 81 -1.96 0.11 19.20
C LYS A 81 -2.61 1.45 18.89
N ARG A 82 -2.65 2.37 19.86
CA ARG A 82 -3.20 3.71 19.68
C ARG A 82 -2.54 4.43 18.49
N ARG A 83 -1.20 4.41 18.43
CA ARG A 83 -0.45 5.07 17.34
C ARG A 83 -0.68 4.43 15.98
N VAL A 84 -0.67 3.10 15.92
CA VAL A 84 -0.91 2.35 14.66
C VAL A 84 -2.32 2.60 14.14
N ASN A 85 -3.30 2.74 15.04
CA ASN A 85 -4.69 3.08 14.68
C ASN A 85 -4.87 4.56 14.28
N GLY A 86 -3.84 5.40 14.41
CA GLY A 86 -3.95 6.83 14.11
C GLY A 86 -4.70 7.64 15.17
N GLU A 87 -4.91 7.07 16.34
CA GLU A 87 -5.63 7.72 17.44
C GLU A 87 -4.76 8.76 18.16
N LEU A 88 -5.30 9.93 18.43
CA LEU A 88 -4.62 10.96 19.22
C LEU A 88 -4.67 10.64 20.72
N PRO A 89 -3.68 11.11 21.52
CA PRO A 89 -3.74 10.96 22.98
C PRO A 89 -5.00 11.59 23.58
N ALA A 90 -5.52 11.03 24.66
CA ALA A 90 -6.73 11.52 25.31
C ALA A 90 -6.67 13.01 25.70
N GLN A 91 -5.48 13.50 26.08
CA GLN A 91 -5.29 14.92 26.46
C GLN A 91 -4.86 15.81 25.27
N TRP A 92 -4.95 15.33 24.03
CA TRP A 92 -4.48 16.10 22.87
C TRP A 92 -5.17 17.45 22.75
N GLU A 93 -6.50 17.44 22.78
CA GLU A 93 -7.30 18.65 22.62
C GLU A 93 -7.06 19.67 23.76
N GLU A 94 -7.04 19.21 25.00
CA GLU A 94 -6.75 20.03 26.17
C GLU A 94 -5.38 20.70 26.06
N LYS A 95 -4.34 19.91 25.74
CA LYS A 95 -2.97 20.45 25.60
C LYS A 95 -2.83 21.39 24.41
N ALA A 96 -3.46 21.09 23.28
CA ALA A 96 -3.44 21.96 22.12
C ALA A 96 -4.09 23.31 22.43
N ASN A 97 -5.25 23.30 23.09
CA ASN A 97 -5.95 24.52 23.51
C ASN A 97 -5.14 25.32 24.55
N GLN A 98 -4.46 24.65 25.48
CA GLN A 98 -3.59 25.32 26.44
C GLN A 98 -2.42 26.03 25.75
N ILE A 99 -1.75 25.37 24.81
CA ILE A 99 -0.66 26.00 24.03
C ILE A 99 -1.17 27.24 23.26
N ILE A 100 -2.35 27.15 22.65
CA ILE A 100 -2.95 28.27 21.94
C ILE A 100 -3.22 29.45 22.92
N ALA A 101 -3.81 29.15 24.08
CA ALA A 101 -4.10 30.17 25.07
C ALA A 101 -2.81 30.83 25.62
N ASP A 102 -1.77 30.05 25.87
CA ASP A 102 -0.48 30.56 26.35
C ASP A 102 0.18 31.47 25.29
N LEU A 103 0.13 31.13 24.03
CA LEU A 103 0.63 31.93 22.91
C LEU A 103 -0.18 33.25 22.73
N GLN A 104 -1.48 33.19 22.96
CA GLN A 104 -2.34 34.38 22.88
C GLN A 104 -2.08 35.33 24.05
N ALA A 105 -1.82 34.78 25.23
CA ALA A 105 -1.51 35.58 26.45
C ALA A 105 -0.11 36.20 26.41
N ASN A 106 0.84 35.56 25.76
CA ASN A 106 2.24 35.98 25.66
C ASN A 106 2.71 36.01 24.20
N PRO A 107 2.22 36.95 23.40
CA PRO A 107 2.61 37.07 22.00
C PRO A 107 4.11 37.42 21.92
N ALA A 108 4.82 36.78 20.96
CA ALA A 108 6.24 37.02 20.74
C ALA A 108 6.47 38.41 20.10
#